data_1dfe82e2bc96e86eebb4eb094e9ad633
#
_entry.id   1dfe82e2bc96e86eebb4eb094e9ad633
#
_cell.length_a   1.000
_cell.length_b   1.000
_cell.length_c   1.000
_cell.angle_alpha   90.00
_cell.angle_beta   90.00
_cell.angle_gamma   90.00
#
_symmetry.space_group_name_H-M   'P 1'
#
loop_
_entity.id
_entity.type
_entity.pdbx_description
1 polymer ?
#
loop_
_entity_poly.entity_id
_entity_poly.type
_entity_poly.pdbx_seq_one_letter_code
_entity_poly.pdbx_strand_id
1 'polypeptide(L)'
;MYRFFVDREQIGEEFISILGKDVNHIKNVLRMKVGETVLVSDGSDKEYICSISQLGEEDVVVKIQDINGQIRELPIQVTLFQALPKGDKMETVIQKMIELGAYQIVPVSTKRCVVKLDAKKAAAKTKRWNAIAESAAKQSKRGIIPQVHEPVTYGQALEMAEGMDMVLIPYEEAENMEHTRQVISEIKQGMNIGMFVGSEGGFTREEVEQAKKMGAKEITLGKRILRTETAGMMLMSVLMYLMEE
;
A
#
# COMPACT_ATOMS: atom_id res chain seq x y z
N MET A 1 -16.34 -14.77 2.47
CA MET A 1 -16.60 -14.45 1.07
C MET A 1 -15.27 -14.10 0.44
N TYR A 2 -14.92 -14.70 -0.71
CA TYR A 2 -13.66 -14.48 -1.40
C TYR A 2 -13.76 -13.26 -2.30
N ARG A 3 -12.64 -12.52 -2.47
CA ARG A 3 -12.55 -11.33 -3.31
C ARG A 3 -11.62 -11.58 -4.48
N PHE A 4 -12.04 -11.07 -5.66
CA PHE A 4 -11.28 -11.11 -6.90
C PHE A 4 -11.19 -9.71 -7.48
N PHE A 5 -10.06 -9.41 -8.12
CA PHE A 5 -9.86 -8.16 -8.84
C PHE A 5 -9.93 -8.42 -10.33
N VAL A 6 -10.60 -7.55 -11.04
CA VAL A 6 -10.78 -7.62 -12.50
C VAL A 6 -10.50 -6.27 -13.14
N ASP A 7 -10.17 -6.26 -14.42
CA ASP A 7 -10.06 -5.03 -15.18
C ASP A 7 -11.48 -4.52 -15.52
N ARG A 8 -11.63 -3.20 -15.66
CA ARG A 8 -12.94 -2.57 -15.96
C ARG A 8 -13.61 -3.12 -17.20
N GLU A 9 -12.81 -3.53 -18.20
CA GLU A 9 -13.29 -4.11 -19.45
C GLU A 9 -13.98 -5.48 -19.24
N GLN A 10 -13.74 -6.13 -18.11
CA GLN A 10 -14.34 -7.41 -17.74
C GLN A 10 -15.73 -7.25 -17.09
N ILE A 11 -16.13 -6.00 -16.77
CA ILE A 11 -17.39 -5.68 -16.09
C ILE A 11 -18.42 -5.26 -17.11
N GLY A 12 -19.45 -6.10 -17.30
CA GLY A 12 -20.63 -5.79 -18.07
C GLY A 12 -21.76 -5.23 -17.20
N GLU A 13 -22.94 -5.03 -17.79
CA GLU A 13 -24.11 -4.50 -17.07
C GLU A 13 -24.66 -5.48 -16.02
N GLU A 14 -24.73 -6.78 -16.34
CA GLU A 14 -25.28 -7.81 -15.46
C GLU A 14 -24.25 -8.86 -15.03
N PHE A 15 -23.17 -9.02 -15.80
CA PHE A 15 -22.20 -10.08 -15.60
C PHE A 15 -20.77 -9.53 -15.60
N ILE A 16 -19.90 -10.20 -14.87
CA ILE A 16 -18.47 -9.94 -14.84
C ILE A 16 -17.75 -11.24 -15.23
N SER A 17 -16.73 -11.13 -16.09
CA SER A 17 -15.89 -12.25 -16.49
C SER A 17 -14.56 -12.21 -15.73
N ILE A 18 -14.34 -13.15 -14.82
CA ILE A 18 -13.07 -13.32 -14.12
C ILE A 18 -12.16 -14.18 -14.98
N LEU A 19 -10.98 -13.68 -15.32
CA LEU A 19 -10.02 -14.31 -16.22
C LEU A 19 -8.68 -14.62 -15.54
N GLY A 20 -7.84 -15.38 -16.24
CA GLY A 20 -6.45 -15.61 -15.88
C GLY A 20 -6.27 -16.51 -14.65
N LYS A 21 -5.33 -16.15 -13.77
CA LYS A 21 -4.94 -16.98 -12.61
C LYS A 21 -6.06 -17.27 -11.62
N ASP A 22 -7.01 -16.35 -11.50
CA ASP A 22 -8.12 -16.46 -10.56
C ASP A 22 -9.14 -17.52 -10.98
N VAL A 23 -9.21 -17.89 -12.26
CA VAL A 23 -10.03 -19.02 -12.76
C VAL A 23 -9.58 -20.32 -12.11
N ASN A 24 -8.28 -20.62 -12.17
CA ASN A 24 -7.71 -21.80 -11.54
C ASN A 24 -7.88 -21.75 -10.01
N HIS A 25 -7.72 -20.57 -9.41
CA HIS A 25 -7.90 -20.39 -7.96
C HIS A 25 -9.33 -20.73 -7.53
N ILE A 26 -10.34 -20.21 -8.24
CA ILE A 26 -11.76 -20.47 -7.96
C ILE A 26 -12.09 -21.96 -8.12
N LYS A 27 -11.69 -22.55 -9.24
CA LYS A 27 -12.10 -23.91 -9.62
C LYS A 27 -11.36 -25.00 -8.84
N ASN A 28 -10.03 -24.89 -8.72
CA ASN A 28 -9.18 -25.97 -8.26
C ASN A 28 -8.67 -25.78 -6.84
N VAL A 29 -8.43 -24.55 -6.40
CA VAL A 29 -7.93 -24.27 -5.04
C VAL A 29 -9.11 -24.10 -4.08
N LEU A 30 -10.03 -23.20 -4.38
CA LEU A 30 -11.21 -22.93 -3.55
C LEU A 30 -12.34 -23.93 -3.81
N ARG A 31 -12.35 -24.59 -4.98
CA ARG A 31 -13.36 -25.56 -5.40
C ARG A 31 -14.79 -25.04 -5.32
N MET A 32 -14.95 -23.78 -5.69
CA MET A 32 -16.22 -23.08 -5.65
C MET A 32 -17.20 -23.63 -6.70
N LYS A 33 -18.48 -23.49 -6.42
CA LYS A 33 -19.59 -24.00 -7.25
C LYS A 33 -20.44 -22.86 -7.79
N VAL A 34 -21.17 -23.14 -8.87
CA VAL A 34 -22.23 -22.25 -9.38
C VAL A 34 -23.22 -21.95 -8.25
N GLY A 35 -23.61 -20.68 -8.14
CA GLY A 35 -24.48 -20.16 -7.09
C GLY A 35 -23.76 -19.61 -5.86
N GLU A 36 -22.47 -19.92 -5.67
CA GLU A 36 -21.71 -19.36 -4.54
C GLU A 36 -21.39 -17.87 -4.74
N THR A 37 -21.38 -17.14 -3.64
CA THR A 37 -21.21 -15.69 -3.64
C THR A 37 -19.72 -15.32 -3.55
N VAL A 38 -19.32 -14.36 -4.40
CA VAL A 38 -18.00 -13.75 -4.45
C VAL A 38 -18.10 -12.24 -4.45
N LEU A 39 -17.04 -11.57 -4.04
CA LEU A 39 -16.87 -10.14 -4.19
C LEU A 39 -15.94 -9.88 -5.38
N VAL A 40 -16.28 -8.91 -6.21
CA VAL A 40 -15.44 -8.48 -7.33
C VAL A 40 -15.21 -6.98 -7.22
N SER A 41 -13.96 -6.55 -7.44
CA SER A 41 -13.58 -5.15 -7.49
C SER A 41 -12.76 -4.87 -8.75
N ASP A 42 -12.96 -3.71 -9.35
CA ASP A 42 -12.14 -3.19 -10.46
C ASP A 42 -10.98 -2.31 -10.01
N GLY A 43 -10.69 -2.32 -8.70
CA GLY A 43 -9.68 -1.47 -8.11
C GLY A 43 -10.11 -0.01 -7.92
N SER A 44 -11.39 0.30 -8.16
CA SER A 44 -11.99 1.60 -7.85
C SER A 44 -12.75 1.54 -6.51
N ASP A 45 -13.64 2.48 -6.33
CA ASP A 45 -14.50 2.63 -5.15
C ASP A 45 -15.76 1.72 -5.18
N LYS A 46 -15.89 0.87 -6.20
CA LYS A 46 -17.03 -0.05 -6.34
C LYS A 46 -16.65 -1.49 -6.03
N GLU A 47 -17.48 -2.12 -5.24
CA GLU A 47 -17.42 -3.54 -4.95
C GLU A 47 -18.74 -4.19 -5.40
N TYR A 48 -18.63 -5.21 -6.22
CA TYR A 48 -19.75 -5.97 -6.75
C TYR A 48 -19.94 -7.24 -5.93
N ILE A 49 -21.12 -7.42 -5.37
CA ILE A 49 -21.55 -8.69 -4.78
C ILE A 49 -22.10 -9.53 -5.92
N CYS A 50 -21.46 -10.65 -6.20
CA CYS A 50 -21.80 -11.48 -7.34
C CYS A 50 -22.06 -12.93 -6.93
N SER A 51 -22.85 -13.66 -7.73
CA SER A 51 -22.95 -15.11 -7.65
C SER A 51 -22.32 -15.76 -8.87
N ILE A 52 -21.59 -16.87 -8.67
CA ILE A 52 -21.00 -17.63 -9.78
C ILE A 52 -22.13 -18.16 -10.66
N SER A 53 -22.15 -17.75 -11.93
CA SER A 53 -23.14 -18.18 -12.93
C SER A 53 -22.61 -19.34 -13.76
N GLN A 54 -21.33 -19.31 -14.13
CA GLN A 54 -20.71 -20.32 -14.97
C GLN A 54 -19.23 -20.50 -14.61
N LEU A 55 -18.78 -21.75 -14.67
CA LEU A 55 -17.36 -22.13 -14.52
C LEU A 55 -16.85 -22.65 -15.87
N GLY A 56 -16.37 -21.73 -16.73
CA GLY A 56 -15.78 -22.04 -18.03
C GLY A 56 -14.36 -22.63 -17.93
N GLU A 57 -13.72 -22.91 -19.05
CA GLU A 57 -12.34 -23.40 -19.09
C GLU A 57 -11.34 -22.28 -18.82
N GLU A 58 -11.53 -21.14 -19.45
CA GLU A 58 -10.64 -19.96 -19.39
C GLU A 58 -11.22 -18.79 -18.61
N ASP A 59 -12.50 -18.89 -18.20
CA ASP A 59 -13.22 -17.83 -17.49
C ASP A 59 -14.09 -18.38 -16.36
N VAL A 60 -14.46 -17.50 -15.45
CA VAL A 60 -15.55 -17.68 -14.49
C VAL A 60 -16.50 -16.50 -14.65
N VAL A 61 -17.71 -16.77 -15.10
CA VAL A 61 -18.75 -15.75 -15.25
C VAL A 61 -19.54 -15.65 -13.95
N VAL A 62 -19.60 -14.42 -13.42
CA VAL A 62 -20.38 -14.13 -12.21
C VAL A 62 -21.48 -13.11 -12.52
N LYS A 63 -22.67 -13.33 -11.96
CA LYS A 63 -23.81 -12.43 -12.09
C LYS A 63 -23.80 -11.41 -10.97
N ILE A 64 -23.90 -10.12 -11.30
CA ILE A 64 -24.01 -9.03 -10.33
C ILE A 64 -25.35 -9.14 -9.61
N GLN A 65 -25.29 -9.18 -8.27
CA GLN A 65 -26.47 -9.22 -7.40
C GLN A 65 -26.72 -7.86 -6.77
N ASP A 66 -25.63 -7.19 -6.37
CA ASP A 66 -25.66 -5.90 -5.72
C ASP A 66 -24.34 -5.15 -5.92
N ILE A 67 -24.37 -3.84 -5.80
CA ILE A 67 -23.17 -2.98 -5.86
C ILE A 67 -23.03 -2.33 -4.48
N ASN A 68 -21.98 -2.72 -3.78
CA ASN A 68 -21.69 -2.16 -2.47
C ASN A 68 -20.69 -1.00 -2.62
N GLY A 69 -21.12 0.19 -2.23
CA GLY A 69 -20.27 1.40 -2.21
C GLY A 69 -19.46 1.56 -0.90
N GLN A 70 -19.34 0.52 -0.07
CA GLN A 70 -18.51 0.61 1.13
C GLN A 70 -17.04 0.61 0.75
N ILE A 71 -16.49 1.80 0.65
CA ILE A 71 -15.05 2.04 0.50
C ILE A 71 -14.39 1.59 1.81
N ARG A 72 -13.47 0.61 1.71
CA ARG A 72 -12.61 0.17 2.83
C ARG A 72 -11.24 0.81 2.75
N GLU A 73 -11.17 1.93 2.07
CA GLU A 73 -9.97 2.71 1.93
C GLU A 73 -10.00 3.86 2.93
N LEU A 74 -8.84 4.25 3.41
CA LEU A 74 -8.72 5.43 4.25
C LEU A 74 -9.13 6.67 3.45
N PRO A 75 -9.75 7.67 4.10
CA PRO A 75 -10.11 8.92 3.43
C PRO A 75 -8.90 9.84 3.16
N ILE A 76 -7.69 9.28 3.23
CA ILE A 76 -6.40 9.90 2.85
C ILE A 76 -5.60 8.92 2.00
N GLN A 77 -4.71 9.42 1.15
CA GLN A 77 -3.80 8.58 0.37
C GLN A 77 -2.39 8.65 0.96
N VAL A 78 -1.94 7.57 1.57
CA VAL A 78 -0.60 7.50 2.17
C VAL A 78 0.37 6.78 1.25
N THR A 79 1.39 7.50 0.76
CA THR A 79 2.52 6.93 0.04
C THR A 79 3.66 6.66 1.02
N LEU A 80 4.04 5.39 1.16
CA LEU A 80 5.21 5.02 1.94
C LEU A 80 6.47 5.09 1.07
N PHE A 81 7.39 5.99 1.37
CA PHE A 81 8.76 6.02 0.85
C PHE A 81 9.67 5.24 1.82
N GLN A 82 9.84 3.93 1.54
CA GLN A 82 10.59 3.02 2.41
C GLN A 82 12.02 2.86 1.94
N ALA A 83 12.98 3.32 2.74
CA ALA A 83 14.38 3.02 2.48
C ALA A 83 14.62 1.50 2.51
N LEU A 84 15.37 0.98 1.52
CA LEU A 84 15.59 -0.46 1.32
C LEU A 84 16.20 -1.11 2.57
N PRO A 85 15.47 -1.96 3.30
CA PRO A 85 15.97 -2.65 4.47
C PRO A 85 16.76 -3.91 4.08
N LYS A 86 17.51 -4.47 5.02
CA LYS A 86 18.23 -5.75 4.84
C LYS A 86 17.28 -6.95 4.83
N GLY A 87 17.69 -7.99 4.12
CA GLY A 87 16.97 -9.27 4.10
C GLY A 87 15.57 -9.18 3.49
N ASP A 88 14.63 -9.89 4.10
CA ASP A 88 13.24 -10.01 3.63
C ASP A 88 12.28 -9.05 4.35
N LYS A 89 12.82 -8.10 5.15
CA LYS A 89 11.99 -7.14 5.90
C LYS A 89 11.08 -6.31 5.03
N MET A 90 11.49 -6.00 3.78
CA MET A 90 10.66 -5.27 2.84
C MET A 90 9.33 -5.98 2.57
N GLU A 91 9.32 -7.31 2.53
CA GLU A 91 8.10 -8.10 2.31
C GLU A 91 7.12 -7.95 3.49
N THR A 92 7.65 -7.98 4.72
CA THR A 92 6.85 -7.71 5.92
C THR A 92 6.32 -6.27 5.94
N VAL A 93 7.15 -5.28 5.58
CA VAL A 93 6.73 -3.88 5.49
C VAL A 93 5.58 -3.76 4.49
N ILE A 94 5.73 -4.28 3.28
CA ILE A 94 4.70 -4.21 2.23
C ILE A 94 3.40 -4.83 2.75
N GLN A 95 3.45 -6.06 3.26
CA GLN A 95 2.27 -6.76 3.77
C GLN A 95 1.54 -5.92 4.82
N LYS A 96 2.25 -5.45 5.84
CA LYS A 96 1.64 -4.74 6.97
C LYS A 96 1.18 -3.33 6.60
N MET A 97 1.92 -2.63 5.77
CA MET A 97 1.49 -1.31 5.31
C MET A 97 0.21 -1.37 4.48
N ILE A 98 0.06 -2.42 3.66
CA ILE A 98 -1.17 -2.64 2.90
C ILE A 98 -2.34 -3.00 3.82
N GLU A 99 -2.14 -3.88 4.80
CA GLU A 99 -3.15 -4.20 5.82
C GLU A 99 -3.63 -2.95 6.58
N LEU A 100 -2.72 -1.98 6.83
CA LEU A 100 -2.99 -0.72 7.53
C LEU A 100 -3.54 0.40 6.64
N GLY A 101 -3.70 0.18 5.33
CA GLY A 101 -4.34 1.15 4.44
C GLY A 101 -3.40 2.01 3.58
N ALA A 102 -2.09 1.72 3.47
CA ALA A 102 -1.21 2.46 2.58
C ALA A 102 -1.73 2.42 1.13
N TYR A 103 -1.69 3.57 0.44
CA TYR A 103 -2.16 3.72 -0.93
C TYR A 103 -1.15 3.17 -1.95
N GLN A 104 0.13 3.43 -1.73
CA GLN A 104 1.23 2.90 -2.54
C GLN A 104 2.54 2.87 -1.76
N ILE A 105 3.51 2.11 -2.26
CA ILE A 105 4.82 1.94 -1.63
C ILE A 105 5.92 2.20 -2.65
N VAL A 106 6.84 3.08 -2.30
CA VAL A 106 8.02 3.45 -3.10
C VAL A 106 9.28 3.00 -2.35
N PRO A 107 9.96 1.94 -2.81
CA PRO A 107 11.26 1.57 -2.27
C PRO A 107 12.31 2.61 -2.61
N VAL A 108 13.11 3.04 -1.63
CA VAL A 108 14.07 4.13 -1.80
C VAL A 108 15.50 3.68 -1.49
N SER A 109 16.43 4.02 -2.37
CA SER A 109 17.87 3.85 -2.12
C SER A 109 18.42 5.10 -1.46
N THR A 110 18.77 5.01 -0.16
CA THR A 110 19.34 6.10 0.64
C THR A 110 20.83 5.89 0.91
N LYS A 111 21.51 6.90 1.42
CA LYS A 111 22.97 6.86 1.68
C LYS A 111 23.35 5.73 2.63
N ARG A 112 22.53 5.43 3.65
CA ARG A 112 22.81 4.41 4.67
C ARG A 112 22.23 3.04 4.34
N CYS A 113 21.58 2.87 3.15
CA CYS A 113 21.16 1.56 2.68
C CYS A 113 22.37 0.68 2.34
N VAL A 114 22.43 -0.50 2.95
CA VAL A 114 23.44 -1.54 2.63
C VAL A 114 23.04 -2.31 1.38
N VAL A 115 21.73 -2.44 1.13
CA VAL A 115 21.19 -3.13 -0.04
C VAL A 115 21.36 -2.27 -1.28
N LYS A 116 22.01 -2.84 -2.30
CA LYS A 116 22.12 -2.23 -3.64
C LYS A 116 21.51 -3.18 -4.65
N LEU A 117 20.59 -2.70 -5.44
CA LEU A 117 19.92 -3.47 -6.47
C LEU A 117 20.37 -2.97 -7.84
N ASP A 118 20.85 -3.88 -8.68
CA ASP A 118 20.93 -3.64 -10.12
C ASP A 118 19.54 -3.70 -10.76
N ALA A 119 19.39 -3.21 -11.99
CA ALA A 119 18.10 -3.14 -12.68
C ALA A 119 17.37 -4.49 -12.76
N LYS A 120 18.11 -5.60 -13.01
CA LYS A 120 17.54 -6.93 -13.10
C LYS A 120 16.98 -7.41 -11.76
N LYS A 121 17.73 -7.20 -10.68
CA LYS A 121 17.29 -7.56 -9.31
C LYS A 121 16.13 -6.66 -8.86
N ALA A 122 16.17 -5.37 -9.20
CA ALA A 122 15.10 -4.41 -8.91
C ALA A 122 13.78 -4.89 -9.54
N ALA A 123 13.77 -5.15 -10.85
CA ALA A 123 12.58 -5.63 -11.56
C ALA A 123 12.04 -6.97 -10.98
N ALA A 124 12.94 -7.94 -10.69
CA ALA A 124 12.53 -9.21 -10.09
C ALA A 124 11.91 -9.03 -8.69
N LYS A 125 12.51 -8.18 -7.84
CA LYS A 125 11.96 -7.87 -6.52
C LYS A 125 10.63 -7.11 -6.61
N THR A 126 10.52 -6.13 -7.48
CA THR A 126 9.27 -5.37 -7.69
C THR A 126 8.12 -6.29 -8.11
N LYS A 127 8.37 -7.23 -9.02
CA LYS A 127 7.37 -8.24 -9.40
C LYS A 127 6.92 -9.08 -8.19
N ARG A 128 7.86 -9.54 -7.35
CA ARG A 128 7.57 -10.30 -6.13
C ARG A 128 6.80 -9.45 -5.12
N TRP A 129 7.21 -8.21 -4.91
CA TRP A 129 6.57 -7.28 -3.98
C TRP A 129 5.12 -6.96 -4.38
N ASN A 130 4.85 -6.77 -5.67
CA ASN A 130 3.49 -6.57 -6.15
C ASN A 130 2.61 -7.83 -5.97
N ALA A 131 3.16 -9.03 -6.08
CA ALA A 131 2.43 -10.26 -5.76
C ALA A 131 2.09 -10.35 -4.25
N ILE A 132 2.98 -9.90 -3.37
CA ILE A 132 2.71 -9.79 -1.92
C ILE A 132 1.64 -8.73 -1.66
N ALA A 133 1.72 -7.58 -2.34
CA ALA A 133 0.74 -6.51 -2.25
C ALA A 133 -0.66 -7.00 -2.63
N GLU A 134 -0.79 -7.71 -3.73
CA GLU A 134 -2.06 -8.29 -4.16
C GLU A 134 -2.61 -9.29 -3.14
N SER A 135 -1.75 -10.17 -2.59
CA SER A 135 -2.16 -11.14 -1.57
C SER A 135 -2.64 -10.44 -0.29
N ALA A 136 -1.91 -9.42 0.17
CA ALA A 136 -2.26 -8.65 1.35
C ALA A 136 -3.58 -7.88 1.16
N ALA A 137 -3.77 -7.24 0.00
CA ALA A 137 -5.00 -6.51 -0.33
C ALA A 137 -6.22 -7.44 -0.36
N LYS A 138 -6.10 -8.63 -0.96
CA LYS A 138 -7.15 -9.65 -0.95
C LYS A 138 -7.49 -10.11 0.46
N GLN A 139 -6.48 -10.38 1.29
CA GLN A 139 -6.67 -10.85 2.67
C GLN A 139 -7.30 -9.77 3.56
N SER A 140 -6.85 -8.53 3.48
CA SER A 140 -7.37 -7.40 4.24
C SER A 140 -8.67 -6.82 3.68
N LYS A 141 -9.17 -7.38 2.59
CA LYS A 141 -10.42 -6.99 1.91
C LYS A 141 -10.41 -5.56 1.41
N ARG A 142 -9.27 -5.07 0.96
CA ARG A 142 -9.14 -3.74 0.36
C ARG A 142 -9.84 -3.65 -0.99
N GLY A 143 -10.35 -2.48 -1.32
CA GLY A 143 -10.98 -2.19 -2.62
C GLY A 143 -9.98 -2.02 -3.75
N ILE A 144 -8.73 -1.63 -3.42
CA ILE A 144 -7.63 -1.45 -4.37
C ILE A 144 -6.49 -2.43 -4.10
N ILE A 145 -5.65 -2.65 -5.11
CA ILE A 145 -4.34 -3.30 -4.93
C ILE A 145 -3.28 -2.19 -4.93
N PRO A 146 -2.69 -1.83 -3.76
CA PRO A 146 -1.65 -0.83 -3.70
C PRO A 146 -0.45 -1.21 -4.55
N GLN A 147 0.04 -0.27 -5.34
CA GLN A 147 1.22 -0.49 -6.17
C GLN A 147 2.50 -0.42 -5.36
N VAL A 148 3.41 -1.36 -5.60
CA VAL A 148 4.80 -1.26 -5.17
C VAL A 148 5.64 -0.87 -6.38
N HIS A 149 6.21 0.34 -6.34
CA HIS A 149 7.03 0.90 -7.42
C HIS A 149 8.39 0.22 -7.54
N GLU A 150 9.07 0.43 -8.64
CA GLU A 150 10.49 0.09 -8.74
C GLU A 150 11.31 0.96 -7.77
N PRO A 151 12.42 0.42 -7.25
CA PRO A 151 13.30 1.20 -6.37
C PRO A 151 13.82 2.46 -7.06
N VAL A 152 13.70 3.58 -6.35
CA VAL A 152 14.17 4.89 -6.82
C VAL A 152 15.31 5.42 -5.95
N THR A 153 16.03 6.42 -6.41
CA THR A 153 16.99 7.18 -5.61
C THR A 153 16.27 8.09 -4.61
N TYR A 154 16.98 8.54 -3.58
CA TYR A 154 16.41 9.48 -2.60
C TYR A 154 15.95 10.79 -3.25
N GLY A 155 16.72 11.33 -4.21
CA GLY A 155 16.31 12.53 -4.96
C GLY A 155 15.02 12.34 -5.74
N GLN A 156 14.89 11.23 -6.47
CA GLN A 156 13.65 10.89 -7.16
C GLN A 156 12.46 10.72 -6.21
N ALA A 157 12.69 10.13 -5.03
CA ALA A 157 11.65 10.01 -4.02
C ALA A 157 11.17 11.39 -3.51
N LEU A 158 12.08 12.35 -3.35
CA LEU A 158 11.72 13.73 -3.01
C LEU A 158 10.92 14.40 -4.13
N GLU A 159 11.33 14.24 -5.39
CA GLU A 159 10.59 14.73 -6.55
C GLU A 159 9.17 14.15 -6.62
N MET A 160 9.01 12.84 -6.35
CA MET A 160 7.69 12.19 -6.28
C MET A 160 6.83 12.71 -5.12
N ALA A 161 7.44 13.13 -4.04
CA ALA A 161 6.75 13.70 -2.88
C ALA A 161 6.43 15.19 -3.05
N GLU A 162 7.00 15.85 -4.05
CA GLU A 162 6.71 17.25 -4.36
C GLU A 162 5.24 17.39 -4.79
N GLY A 163 4.52 18.31 -4.17
CA GLY A 163 3.09 18.51 -4.42
C GLY A 163 2.15 17.64 -3.59
N MET A 164 2.66 16.75 -2.71
CA MET A 164 1.83 16.14 -1.69
C MET A 164 1.42 17.17 -0.63
N ASP A 165 0.22 17.01 -0.06
CA ASP A 165 -0.33 17.95 0.91
C ASP A 165 0.48 17.99 2.20
N MET A 166 1.06 16.84 2.60
CA MET A 166 1.96 16.74 3.74
C MET A 166 2.99 15.64 3.52
N VAL A 167 4.23 15.92 3.91
CA VAL A 167 5.31 14.92 3.90
C VAL A 167 5.87 14.78 5.30
N LEU A 168 5.90 13.57 5.83
CA LEU A 168 6.38 13.23 7.17
C LEU A 168 7.72 12.50 7.08
N ILE A 169 8.69 12.93 7.85
CA ILE A 169 10.00 12.27 7.99
C ILE A 169 10.32 12.03 9.47
N PRO A 170 10.10 10.79 9.98
CA PRO A 170 10.55 10.43 11.32
C PRO A 170 12.07 10.50 11.43
N TYR A 171 12.55 11.22 12.43
CA TYR A 171 13.98 11.39 12.70
C TYR A 171 14.26 11.34 14.20
N GLU A 172 15.40 10.74 14.59
CA GLU A 172 15.73 10.51 16.00
C GLU A 172 16.08 11.78 16.78
N GLU A 173 16.58 12.81 16.08
CA GLU A 173 16.89 14.13 16.66
C GLU A 173 15.72 15.10 16.56
N ALA A 174 14.54 14.67 16.09
CA ALA A 174 13.37 15.53 15.97
C ALA A 174 12.89 16.03 17.33
N GLU A 175 12.13 17.14 17.29
CA GLU A 175 11.49 17.76 18.44
C GLU A 175 10.64 16.75 19.25
N ASN A 176 10.02 17.22 20.30
CA ASN A 176 9.21 16.40 21.20
C ASN A 176 7.91 15.87 20.55
N MET A 177 7.22 14.95 21.26
CA MET A 177 5.96 14.35 20.81
C MET A 177 4.81 15.36 20.67
N GLU A 178 4.89 16.52 21.30
CA GLU A 178 3.87 17.57 21.18
C GLU A 178 3.87 18.16 19.77
N HIS A 179 5.06 18.45 19.24
CA HIS A 179 5.21 18.86 17.83
C HIS A 179 4.66 17.80 16.87
N THR A 180 4.99 16.53 17.08
CA THR A 180 4.45 15.43 16.27
C THR A 180 2.92 15.40 16.30
N ARG A 181 2.30 15.54 17.48
CA ARG A 181 0.83 15.57 17.61
C ARG A 181 0.22 16.75 16.86
N GLN A 182 0.85 17.92 16.97
CA GLN A 182 0.41 19.12 16.22
C GLN A 182 0.43 18.85 14.72
N VAL A 183 1.56 18.37 14.16
CA VAL A 183 1.69 18.06 12.74
C VAL A 183 0.64 17.05 12.29
N ILE A 184 0.44 15.97 13.05
CA ILE A 184 -0.55 14.93 12.69
C ILE A 184 -1.99 15.48 12.77
N SER A 185 -2.28 16.41 13.69
CA SER A 185 -3.62 17.02 13.80
C SER A 185 -4.00 17.94 12.62
N GLU A 186 -3.04 18.33 11.80
CA GLU A 186 -3.27 19.11 10.57
C GLU A 186 -3.77 18.24 9.40
N ILE A 187 -3.66 16.91 9.50
CA ILE A 187 -4.07 15.97 8.45
C ILE A 187 -5.60 15.91 8.38
N LYS A 188 -6.12 16.05 7.15
CA LYS A 188 -7.56 16.08 6.87
C LYS A 188 -7.91 15.04 5.80
N GLN A 189 -9.17 14.65 5.74
CA GLN A 189 -9.71 13.82 4.66
C GLN A 189 -9.41 14.42 3.29
N GLY A 190 -9.11 13.57 2.34
CA GLY A 190 -8.76 13.93 0.96
C GLY A 190 -7.28 14.24 0.74
N MET A 191 -6.46 14.34 1.80
CA MET A 191 -5.04 14.66 1.67
C MET A 191 -4.20 13.50 1.12
N ASN A 192 -3.17 13.87 0.33
CA ASN A 192 -2.08 13.00 -0.11
C ASN A 192 -0.89 13.17 0.84
N ILE A 193 -0.52 12.10 1.53
CA ILE A 193 0.51 12.10 2.56
C ILE A 193 1.72 11.29 2.11
N GLY A 194 2.89 11.92 2.09
CA GLY A 194 4.18 11.24 1.93
C GLY A 194 4.74 10.83 3.30
N MET A 195 5.13 9.58 3.46
CA MET A 195 5.73 9.09 4.69
C MET A 195 7.09 8.47 4.39
N PHE A 196 8.18 9.12 4.79
CA PHE A 196 9.53 8.60 4.63
C PHE A 196 9.94 7.76 5.84
N VAL A 197 10.42 6.55 5.59
CA VAL A 197 10.93 5.65 6.65
C VAL A 197 12.34 5.20 6.28
N GLY A 198 13.30 5.45 7.19
CA GLY A 198 14.69 5.10 7.01
C GLY A 198 14.96 3.58 7.04
N SER A 199 16.12 3.16 6.54
CA SER A 199 16.64 1.81 6.74
C SER A 199 17.11 1.60 8.20
N GLU A 200 17.75 0.48 8.49
CA GLU A 200 18.33 0.22 9.82
C GLU A 200 19.37 1.28 10.23
N GLY A 201 19.97 1.96 9.29
CA GLY A 201 20.91 3.07 9.54
C GLY A 201 20.22 4.44 9.66
N GLY A 202 18.92 4.52 9.49
CA GLY A 202 18.16 5.78 9.44
C GLY A 202 18.51 6.64 8.22
N PHE A 203 18.18 7.91 8.29
CA PHE A 203 18.59 8.94 7.33
C PHE A 203 19.86 9.65 7.80
N THR A 204 20.65 10.19 6.87
CA THR A 204 21.70 11.13 7.23
C THR A 204 21.09 12.50 7.49
N ARG A 205 21.81 13.35 8.22
CA ARG A 205 21.37 14.73 8.49
C ARG A 205 21.13 15.50 7.19
N GLU A 206 22.00 15.30 6.19
CA GLU A 206 21.86 15.95 4.89
C GLU A 206 20.57 15.50 4.15
N GLU A 207 20.20 14.22 4.26
CA GLU A 207 18.95 13.71 3.68
C GLU A 207 17.72 14.33 4.37
N VAL A 208 17.73 14.44 5.69
CA VAL A 208 16.66 15.11 6.45
C VAL A 208 16.56 16.58 6.08
N GLU A 209 17.70 17.30 6.01
CA GLU A 209 17.69 18.71 5.61
C GLU A 209 17.21 18.92 4.15
N GLN A 210 17.49 18.00 3.25
CA GLN A 210 16.95 18.03 1.90
C GLN A 210 15.42 17.87 1.90
N ALA A 211 14.89 16.91 2.67
CA ALA A 211 13.45 16.74 2.82
C ALA A 211 12.78 17.99 3.44
N LYS A 212 13.38 18.57 4.48
CA LYS A 212 12.87 19.80 5.11
C LYS A 212 12.82 21.00 4.14
N LYS A 213 13.82 21.13 3.26
CA LYS A 213 13.83 22.19 2.24
C LYS A 213 12.68 22.10 1.24
N MET A 214 12.18 20.90 0.96
CA MET A 214 10.98 20.70 0.15
C MET A 214 9.66 20.79 0.94
N GLY A 215 9.72 21.07 2.25
CA GLY A 215 8.55 21.23 3.10
C GLY A 215 8.18 20.03 3.96
N ALA A 216 8.99 18.95 3.97
CA ALA A 216 8.73 17.82 4.82
C ALA A 216 8.77 18.20 6.31
N LYS A 217 7.83 17.67 7.07
CA LYS A 217 7.73 17.85 8.52
C LYS A 217 8.55 16.77 9.21
N GLU A 218 9.58 17.19 9.91
CA GLU A 218 10.36 16.32 10.78
C GLU A 218 9.56 15.99 12.03
N ILE A 219 9.40 14.71 12.34
CA ILE A 219 8.61 14.23 13.46
C ILE A 219 9.38 13.19 14.28
N THR A 220 9.01 13.02 15.54
CA THR A 220 9.51 11.92 16.37
C THR A 220 8.45 10.85 16.58
N LEU A 221 8.86 9.58 16.65
CA LEU A 221 8.00 8.45 16.99
C LEU A 221 8.12 8.04 18.47
N GLY A 222 8.69 8.92 19.30
CA GLY A 222 8.86 8.73 20.73
C GLY A 222 10.31 8.46 21.14
N LYS A 223 10.50 8.21 22.43
CA LYS A 223 11.84 8.12 23.06
C LYS A 223 12.63 6.86 22.74
N ARG A 224 12.02 5.87 22.11
CA ARG A 224 12.66 4.58 21.77
C ARG A 224 12.98 4.55 20.28
N ILE A 225 14.17 4.02 19.96
CA ILE A 225 14.52 3.73 18.58
C ILE A 225 13.70 2.55 18.11
N LEU A 226 12.90 2.76 17.06
CA LEU A 226 12.10 1.73 16.42
C LEU A 226 12.88 1.09 15.28
N ARG A 227 12.66 -0.19 15.05
CA ARG A 227 13.14 -0.84 13.84
C ARG A 227 12.44 -0.26 12.61
N THR A 228 13.07 -0.33 11.45
CA THR A 228 12.54 0.25 10.20
C THR A 228 11.12 -0.25 9.90
N GLU A 229 10.88 -1.56 10.06
CA GLU A 229 9.56 -2.15 9.90
C GLU A 229 8.55 -1.61 10.92
N THR A 230 8.97 -1.43 12.17
CA THR A 230 8.09 -0.94 13.25
C THR A 230 7.75 0.54 13.10
N ALA A 231 8.70 1.36 12.65
CA ALA A 231 8.51 2.80 12.48
C ALA A 231 7.39 3.10 11.49
N GLY A 232 7.40 2.45 10.32
CA GLY A 232 6.34 2.58 9.32
C GLY A 232 4.98 2.14 9.84
N MET A 233 4.92 0.95 10.45
CA MET A 233 3.67 0.40 11.00
C MET A 233 3.08 1.30 12.09
N MET A 234 3.92 1.80 13.01
CA MET A 234 3.47 2.67 14.10
C MET A 234 2.84 3.95 13.55
N LEU A 235 3.52 4.65 12.64
CA LEU A 235 3.00 5.89 12.08
C LEU A 235 1.73 5.64 11.26
N MET A 236 1.72 4.60 10.43
CA MET A 236 0.55 4.23 9.64
C MET A 236 -0.66 3.87 10.52
N SER A 237 -0.43 3.12 11.63
CA SER A 237 -1.50 2.78 12.58
C SER A 237 -2.10 4.03 13.24
N VAL A 238 -1.29 5.05 13.54
CA VAL A 238 -1.79 6.31 14.09
C VAL A 238 -2.65 7.03 13.06
N LEU A 239 -2.21 7.11 11.80
CA LEU A 239 -2.98 7.73 10.72
C LEU A 239 -4.30 6.97 10.48
N MET A 240 -4.25 5.65 10.39
CA MET A 240 -5.43 4.79 10.27
C MET A 240 -6.43 5.07 11.42
N TYR A 241 -5.98 4.98 12.68
CA TYR A 241 -6.82 5.19 13.85
C TYR A 241 -7.50 6.57 13.89
N LEU A 242 -6.82 7.61 13.39
CA LEU A 242 -7.36 8.99 13.39
C LEU A 242 -8.31 9.24 12.21
N MET A 243 -8.24 8.45 11.15
CA MET A 243 -8.99 8.65 9.92
C MET A 243 -10.14 7.66 9.72
N GLU A 244 -10.14 6.53 10.40
CA GLU A 244 -11.29 5.61 10.43
C GLU A 244 -12.34 6.13 11.42
N GLU A 245 -13.58 6.24 10.94
CA GLU A 245 -14.78 6.56 11.74
C GLU A 245 -15.36 5.30 12.42
#